data_52082e8a1a41131aba5c55725b66e86b
#
_entry.id   52082e8a1a41131aba5c55725b66e86b
#
_cell.length_a   1.000
_cell.length_b   1.000
_cell.length_c   1.000
_cell.angle_alpha   90.00
_cell.angle_beta   90.00
_cell.angle_gamma   90.00
#
_symmetry.space_group_name_H-M   'P 1'
#
loop_
_entity.id
_entity.type
_entity.pdbx_description
1 polymer ?
#
loop_
_entity_poly.entity_id
_entity_poly.type
_entity_poly.pdbx_seq_one_letter_code
_entity_poly.pdbx_strand_id
1 'polypeptide(L)' 'MEQLKLRVNGMTCGACEQRIQRALAQVDGVVRSAADHRAARVKVVFDPARTSAQAVQARIKQAGYEVAS' A
#
# COMPACT_ATOMS: atom_id res chain seq x y z
N MET A 1 -2.60 -14.85 7.00
CA MET A 1 -2.39 -13.72 6.08
C MET A 1 -3.66 -12.91 5.96
N GLU A 2 -3.56 -11.61 6.09
CA GLU A 2 -4.72 -10.74 5.95
C GLU A 2 -4.59 -9.89 4.69
N GLN A 3 -5.73 -9.62 4.08
CA GLN A 3 -5.81 -8.75 2.92
C GLN A 3 -6.39 -7.40 3.34
N LEU A 4 -5.71 -6.34 2.95
CA LEU A 4 -6.13 -4.98 3.23
C LEU A 4 -6.38 -4.26 1.92
N LYS A 5 -7.53 -3.60 1.82
CA LYS A 5 -7.86 -2.75 0.68
C LYS A 5 -7.93 -1.32 1.16
N LEU A 6 -7.14 -0.46 0.52
CA LEU A 6 -7.06 0.94 0.89
C LEU A 6 -7.40 1.82 -0.30
N ARG A 7 -8.04 2.94 -0.02
CA ARG A 7 -8.21 3.98 -1.03
C ARG A 7 -7.08 4.98 -0.84
N VAL A 8 -6.31 5.19 -1.90
CA VAL A 8 -5.14 6.05 -1.87
C VAL A 8 -5.28 7.13 -2.93
N ASN A 9 -5.21 8.38 -2.51
CA ASN A 9 -5.26 9.52 -3.39
C ASN A 9 -3.86 9.95 -3.79
N GLY A 10 -3.73 10.56 -4.97
CA GLY A 10 -2.44 11.05 -5.45
C GLY A 10 -1.76 10.12 -6.44
N MET A 11 -2.29 8.94 -6.67
CA MET A 11 -1.79 8.08 -7.74
C MET A 11 -2.34 8.59 -9.06
N THR A 12 -1.46 9.04 -9.94
CA THR A 12 -1.88 9.62 -11.22
C THR A 12 -1.42 8.81 -12.42
N CYS A 13 -0.53 7.84 -12.23
CA CYS A 13 0.02 7.04 -13.34
C CYS A 13 0.65 5.76 -12.83
N GLY A 14 1.10 4.91 -13.77
CA GLY A 14 1.72 3.65 -13.44
C GLY A 14 3.01 3.77 -12.62
N ALA A 15 3.74 4.88 -12.78
CA ALA A 15 4.95 5.11 -11.99
C ALA A 15 4.62 5.25 -10.50
N CYS A 16 3.49 5.87 -10.18
CA CYS A 16 3.02 5.97 -8.80
C CYS A 16 2.68 4.60 -8.23
N GLU A 17 2.04 3.76 -9.03
CA GLU A 17 1.75 2.38 -8.62
C GLU A 17 3.02 1.64 -8.25
N GLN A 18 4.04 1.73 -9.11
CA GLN A 18 5.32 1.06 -8.85
C GLN A 18 5.99 1.59 -7.60
N ARG A 19 5.91 2.89 -7.38
CA ARG A 19 6.52 3.52 -6.20
C ARG A 19 5.87 3.00 -4.92
N ILE A 20 4.55 2.90 -4.90
CA ILE A 20 3.82 2.38 -3.75
C ILE A 20 4.17 0.90 -3.55
N GLN A 21 4.18 0.11 -4.62
CA GLN A 21 4.50 -1.30 -4.52
C GLN A 21 5.91 -1.53 -3.98
N ARG A 22 6.87 -0.72 -4.41
CA ARG A 22 8.25 -0.80 -3.89
C ARG A 22 8.31 -0.44 -2.42
N ALA A 23 7.60 0.62 -2.02
CA ALA A 23 7.59 1.03 -0.63
C ALA A 23 7.01 -0.07 0.26
N LEU A 24 5.93 -0.71 -0.19
CA LEU A 24 5.29 -1.77 0.58
C LEU A 24 6.15 -3.04 0.60
N ALA A 25 6.87 -3.32 -0.48
CA ALA A 25 7.73 -4.49 -0.53
C ALA A 25 8.88 -4.41 0.49
N GLN A 26 9.21 -3.21 0.95
CA GLN A 26 10.24 -3.02 1.98
C GLN A 26 9.71 -3.19 3.39
N VAL A 27 8.39 -3.29 3.56
CA VAL A 27 7.81 -3.49 4.88
C VAL A 27 7.88 -4.98 5.23
N ASP A 28 8.53 -5.28 6.35
CA ASP A 28 8.62 -6.65 6.82
C ASP A 28 7.23 -7.15 7.18
N GLY A 29 6.86 -8.30 6.64
CA GLY A 29 5.53 -8.87 6.85
C GLY A 29 4.58 -8.68 5.68
N VAL A 30 4.91 -7.82 4.72
CA VAL A 30 4.11 -7.68 3.50
C VAL A 30 4.48 -8.80 2.53
N VAL A 31 3.48 -9.59 2.16
CA VAL A 31 3.66 -10.74 1.26
C VAL A 31 3.45 -10.31 -0.18
N ARG A 32 2.43 -9.49 -0.42
CA ARG A 32 2.04 -9.07 -1.76
C ARG A 32 1.38 -7.72 -1.70
N SER A 33 1.59 -6.92 -2.72
CA SER A 33 0.89 -5.65 -2.87
C SER A 33 0.54 -5.43 -4.34
N ALA A 34 -0.57 -4.74 -4.57
CA ALA A 34 -1.01 -4.35 -5.90
C ALA A 34 -1.64 -2.97 -5.80
N ALA A 35 -1.25 -2.08 -6.68
CA ALA A 35 -1.79 -0.72 -6.73
C ALA A 35 -2.49 -0.50 -8.05
N ASP A 36 -3.62 0.20 -8.03
CA ASP A 36 -4.40 0.54 -9.22
C ASP A 36 -4.69 2.03 -9.18
N HIS A 37 -4.03 2.79 -10.04
CA HIS A 37 -4.20 4.24 -10.07
C HIS A 37 -5.56 4.66 -10.64
N ARG A 38 -6.16 3.84 -11.48
CA ARG A 38 -7.46 4.16 -12.06
C ARG A 38 -8.58 4.06 -11.03
N ALA A 39 -8.49 3.05 -10.17
CA ALA A 39 -9.46 2.85 -9.09
C ALA A 39 -9.06 3.57 -7.82
N ALA A 40 -7.86 4.15 -7.76
CA ALA A 40 -7.29 4.77 -6.57
C ALA A 40 -7.26 3.80 -5.38
N ARG A 41 -6.93 2.54 -5.64
CA ARG A 41 -6.95 1.48 -4.63
C ARG A 41 -5.61 0.78 -4.54
N VAL A 42 -5.29 0.36 -3.34
CA VAL A 42 -4.12 -0.48 -3.08
C VAL A 42 -4.59 -1.69 -2.29
N LYS A 43 -4.21 -2.87 -2.77
CA LYS A 43 -4.45 -4.13 -2.06
C LYS A 43 -3.13 -4.59 -1.49
N VAL A 44 -3.15 -4.99 -0.23
CA VAL A 44 -1.96 -5.49 0.45
C VAL A 44 -2.32 -6.78 1.16
N VAL A 45 -1.50 -7.82 0.95
CA VAL A 45 -1.58 -9.05 1.72
C VAL A 45 -0.39 -9.05 2.67
N PHE A 46 -0.64 -9.16 3.96
CA PHE A 46 0.40 -9.07 4.96
C PHE A 46 0.20 -10.09 6.06
N ASP A 47 1.28 -10.37 6.78
CA ASP A 47 1.26 -11.25 7.95
C ASP A 47 0.97 -10.40 9.19
N PRO A 48 -0.20 -10.58 9.82
CA PRO A 48 -0.55 -9.76 10.99
C PRO A 48 0.34 -9.98 12.19
N ALA A 49 1.11 -11.06 12.20
CA ALA A 49 2.07 -11.29 13.27
C ALA A 49 3.34 -10.44 13.12
N ARG A 50 3.60 -9.91 11.93
CA ARG A 50 4.81 -9.14 11.63
C ARG A 50 4.56 -7.66 11.41
N THR A 51 3.39 -7.31 10.88
CA THR A 51 3.06 -5.93 10.60
C THR A 51 1.57 -5.70 10.86
N SER A 52 1.10 -4.50 10.61
CA SER A 52 -0.30 -4.15 10.87
C SER A 52 -0.80 -3.25 9.74
N ALA A 53 -2.12 -3.09 9.68
CA ALA A 53 -2.74 -2.17 8.73
C ALA A 53 -2.22 -0.74 8.93
N GLN A 54 -2.02 -0.32 10.17
CA GLN A 54 -1.50 1.01 10.46
C GLN A 54 -0.09 1.20 9.94
N ALA A 55 0.76 0.18 10.06
CA ALA A 55 2.13 0.25 9.56
C ALA A 55 2.14 0.36 8.03
N VAL A 56 1.27 -0.38 7.35
CA VAL A 56 1.13 -0.32 5.90
C VAL A 56 0.67 1.08 5.47
N GLN A 57 -0.35 1.62 6.13
CA GLN A 57 -0.85 2.96 5.83
C GLN A 57 0.22 4.02 6.06
N ALA A 58 0.96 3.91 7.15
CA ALA A 58 2.03 4.85 7.46
C ALA A 58 3.11 4.84 6.38
N ARG A 59 3.43 3.67 5.85
CA ARG A 59 4.43 3.55 4.79
C ARG A 59 3.97 4.22 3.51
N ILE A 60 2.69 4.07 3.16
CA ILE A 60 2.13 4.74 1.99
C ILE A 60 2.19 6.26 2.16
N LYS A 61 1.85 6.75 3.34
CA LYS A 61 1.92 8.19 3.62
C LYS A 61 3.35 8.70 3.51
N GLN A 62 4.34 7.94 3.98
CA GLN A 62 5.74 8.31 3.88
C GLN A 62 6.21 8.39 2.42
N ALA A 63 5.59 7.62 1.54
CA ALA A 63 5.90 7.67 0.12
C ALA A 63 5.30 8.92 -0.57
N GLY A 64 4.51 9.71 0.14
CA GLY A 64 3.96 10.96 -0.37
C GLY A 64 2.53 10.86 -0.86
N TYR A 65 1.81 9.83 -0.47
CA TYR A 65 0.43 9.61 -0.90
C TYR A 65 -0.52 9.73 0.28
N GLU A 66 -1.78 10.06 -0.03
CA GLU A 66 -2.81 10.21 0.99
C GLU A 66 -3.67 8.96 1.03
N VAL A 67 -3.83 8.41 2.23
CA VAL A 67 -4.70 7.24 2.45
C VAL A 67 -6.05 7.75 2.94
N ALA A 68 -7.10 7.49 2.17
CA ALA A 68 -8.44 7.99 2.47
C ALA A 68 -9.22 7.03 3.37
N SER A 69 -8.87 5.78 3.40
CA SER A 69 -9.55 4.81 4.27
C SER A 69 -8.76 3.51 4.39
#